data_d9768ce4ee1350e8a3bc3655615c76de
#
_entry.id   d9768ce4ee1350e8a3bc3655615c76de
#
_cell.length_a   1.000
_cell.length_b   1.000
_cell.length_c   1.000
_cell.angle_alpha   90.00
_cell.angle_beta   90.00
_cell.angle_gamma   90.00
#
_symmetry.space_group_name_H-M   'P 1'
#
loop_
_entity.id
_entity.type
_entity.pdbx_description
1 polymer ?
#
loop_
_entity_poly.entity_id
_entity_poly.type
_entity_poly.pdbx_seq_one_letter_code
_entity_poly.pdbx_strand_id
1 'polypeptide(L)'
;MSGSSDATGFPPSIVCVLDTGALANMKKKELLKIDEQFGMFTAMTQLLRSGHLAYPKQVAAEMSRVDYPDTPGAWAAGCKGLVRYPAPHDEAIAEVLGAAQLMDPQGEHDYVEADPYVVAMAYEISERYPDCRVIVVSDDFKDRMPRKESIHTACERLGIECWRSGEFVEHMKATMAGD
;
A
#
# COMPACT_ATOMS: atom_id res chain seq x y z
N MET A 1 23.41 7.50 -34.01
CA MET A 1 22.13 7.02 -33.53
C MET A 1 22.13 7.17 -32.00
N SER A 2 21.60 8.28 -31.54
CA SER A 2 21.53 8.59 -30.11
C SER A 2 20.38 7.81 -29.50
N GLY A 3 20.72 6.75 -28.75
CA GLY A 3 19.78 6.11 -27.87
C GLY A 3 19.40 7.08 -26.75
N SER A 4 18.18 7.58 -26.76
CA SER A 4 17.56 8.25 -25.63
C SER A 4 17.48 7.22 -24.50
N SER A 5 18.40 7.29 -23.53
CA SER A 5 18.24 6.60 -22.28
C SER A 5 17.10 7.30 -21.55
N ASP A 6 15.92 6.65 -21.49
CA ASP A 6 14.86 7.02 -20.58
C ASP A 6 15.43 6.97 -19.16
N ALA A 7 15.75 8.16 -18.65
CA ALA A 7 16.25 8.35 -17.29
C ALA A 7 15.08 8.31 -16.28
N THR A 8 14.23 7.31 -16.40
CA THR A 8 13.30 6.94 -15.35
C THR A 8 13.91 5.74 -14.64
N GLY A 9 14.54 5.97 -13.49
CA GLY A 9 15.08 4.90 -12.63
C GLY A 9 13.97 3.98 -12.12
N PHE A 10 13.36 3.23 -13.02
CA PHE A 10 12.37 2.20 -12.73
C PHE A 10 12.99 0.82 -12.95
N PRO A 11 12.86 -0.11 -12.01
CA PRO A 11 12.17 0.05 -10.73
C PRO A 11 12.93 0.97 -9.76
N PRO A 12 12.24 1.70 -8.88
CA PRO A 12 12.90 2.50 -7.86
C PRO A 12 13.58 1.62 -6.81
N SER A 13 14.52 2.18 -6.04
CA SER A 13 15.22 1.45 -4.97
C SER A 13 14.30 1.05 -3.81
N ILE A 14 13.19 1.77 -3.63
CA ILE A 14 12.21 1.52 -2.59
C ILE A 14 10.78 1.66 -3.14
N VAL A 15 9.91 0.74 -2.78
CA VAL A 15 8.46 0.80 -3.09
C VAL A 15 7.68 0.57 -1.81
N CYS A 16 6.76 1.48 -1.51
CA CYS A 16 5.78 1.32 -0.44
C CYS A 16 4.44 0.87 -1.03
N VAL A 17 3.83 -0.16 -0.46
CA VAL A 17 2.48 -0.64 -0.84
C VAL A 17 1.52 -0.33 0.31
N LEU A 18 0.53 0.53 0.03
CA LEU A 18 -0.40 1.00 1.06
C LEU A 18 -1.57 0.06 1.28
N ASP A 19 -1.85 -0.20 2.55
CA ASP A 19 -3.09 -0.81 3.03
C ASP A 19 -4.18 0.24 3.28
N THR A 20 -5.44 -0.20 3.22
CA THR A 20 -6.63 0.62 3.48
C THR A 20 -6.58 1.30 4.85
N GLY A 21 -6.24 0.53 5.90
CA GLY A 21 -6.19 1.04 7.28
C GLY A 21 -5.15 2.14 7.46
N ALA A 22 -3.94 1.94 6.93
CA ALA A 22 -2.87 2.93 6.99
C ALA A 22 -3.24 4.21 6.23
N LEU A 23 -3.80 4.06 5.03
CA LEU A 23 -4.24 5.20 4.23
C LEU A 23 -5.37 5.98 4.92
N ALA A 24 -6.38 5.28 5.48
CA ALA A 24 -7.48 5.89 6.21
C ALA A 24 -7.00 6.66 7.46
N ASN A 25 -5.93 6.20 8.12
CA ASN A 25 -5.35 6.85 9.29
C ASN A 25 -4.69 8.20 8.96
N MET A 26 -4.34 8.48 7.70
CA MET A 26 -3.71 9.75 7.31
C MET A 26 -4.60 10.98 7.49
N LYS A 27 -5.90 10.81 7.73
CA LYS A 27 -6.79 11.91 8.15
C LYS A 27 -6.72 12.23 9.64
N LYS A 28 -6.10 11.37 10.45
CA LYS A 28 -6.00 11.57 11.91
C LYS A 28 -5.00 12.67 12.21
N LYS A 29 -5.41 13.67 12.98
CA LYS A 29 -4.60 14.85 13.34
C LYS A 29 -3.33 14.49 14.12
N GLU A 30 -3.37 13.37 14.85
CA GLU A 30 -2.23 12.87 15.61
C GLU A 30 -1.12 12.36 14.70
N LEU A 31 -1.48 11.90 13.51
CA LEU A 31 -0.55 11.41 12.51
C LEU A 31 -0.11 12.51 11.53
N LEU A 32 -1.08 13.29 11.03
CA LEU A 32 -0.87 14.28 10.00
C LEU A 32 -1.81 15.47 10.20
N LYS A 33 -1.26 16.65 10.48
CA LYS A 33 -2.05 17.85 10.65
C LYS A 33 -2.79 18.23 9.37
N ILE A 34 -3.91 18.94 9.51
CA ILE A 34 -4.77 19.28 8.37
C ILE A 34 -4.02 20.12 7.32
N ASP A 35 -3.20 21.06 7.75
CA ASP A 35 -2.39 21.89 6.87
C ASP A 35 -1.27 21.14 6.15
N GLU A 36 -0.81 20.00 6.72
CA GLU A 36 0.19 19.13 6.11
C GLU A 36 -0.42 18.15 5.09
N GLN A 37 -1.72 17.85 5.18
CA GLN A 37 -2.37 16.79 4.38
C GLN A 37 -2.28 17.07 2.88
N PHE A 38 -2.53 18.30 2.45
CA PHE A 38 -2.46 18.64 1.02
C PHE A 38 -1.06 18.40 0.43
N GLY A 39 -0.02 18.84 1.11
CA GLY A 39 1.37 18.60 0.71
C GLY A 39 1.70 17.11 0.67
N MET A 40 1.27 16.35 1.67
CA MET A 40 1.49 14.91 1.75
C MET A 40 0.83 14.17 0.58
N PHE A 41 -0.47 14.39 0.32
CA PHE A 41 -1.16 13.72 -0.78
C PHE A 41 -0.64 14.15 -2.15
N THR A 42 -0.16 15.39 -2.29
CA THR A 42 0.54 15.84 -3.49
C THR A 42 1.83 15.05 -3.70
N ALA A 43 2.67 14.93 -2.67
CA ALA A 43 3.91 14.14 -2.72
C ALA A 43 3.62 12.66 -3.00
N MET A 44 2.64 12.06 -2.35
CA MET A 44 2.21 10.67 -2.60
C MET A 44 1.77 10.47 -4.06
N THR A 45 1.11 11.45 -4.67
CA THR A 45 0.74 11.41 -6.10
C THR A 45 1.97 11.35 -7.00
N GLN A 46 3.02 12.08 -6.68
CA GLN A 46 4.29 12.00 -7.43
C GLN A 46 4.97 10.64 -7.24
N LEU A 47 4.94 10.09 -6.03
CA LEU A 47 5.48 8.75 -5.77
C LEU A 47 4.73 7.64 -6.53
N LEU A 48 3.40 7.75 -6.70
CA LEU A 48 2.64 6.84 -7.58
C LEU A 48 3.15 6.90 -9.01
N ARG A 49 3.31 8.12 -9.55
CA ARG A 49 3.78 8.32 -10.93
C ARG A 49 5.19 7.80 -11.16
N SER A 50 6.06 7.92 -10.18
CA SER A 50 7.45 7.43 -10.24
C SER A 50 7.60 5.95 -9.89
N GLY A 51 6.54 5.29 -9.38
CA GLY A 51 6.55 3.89 -8.98
C GLY A 51 7.11 3.62 -7.58
N HIS A 52 7.37 4.65 -6.77
CA HIS A 52 7.80 4.49 -5.37
C HIS A 52 6.64 4.16 -4.43
N LEU A 53 5.40 4.33 -4.88
CA LEU A 53 4.20 4.06 -4.12
C LEU A 53 3.23 3.24 -4.97
N ALA A 54 2.52 2.32 -4.34
CA ALA A 54 1.50 1.50 -4.97
C ALA A 54 0.37 1.18 -3.99
N TYR A 55 -0.76 0.78 -4.51
CA TYR A 55 -1.84 0.11 -3.80
C TYR A 55 -2.72 -0.64 -4.80
N PRO A 56 -3.31 -1.79 -4.43
CA PRO A 56 -4.22 -2.51 -5.30
C PRO A 56 -5.59 -1.80 -5.39
N LYS A 57 -6.32 -2.04 -6.46
CA LYS A 57 -7.66 -1.45 -6.68
C LYS A 57 -8.66 -1.71 -5.54
N GLN A 58 -8.48 -2.82 -4.80
CA GLN A 58 -9.29 -3.20 -3.66
C GLN A 58 -9.21 -2.16 -2.52
N VAL A 59 -8.04 -1.54 -2.30
CA VAL A 59 -7.88 -0.44 -1.35
C VAL A 59 -8.78 0.74 -1.74
N ALA A 60 -8.76 1.17 -3.00
CA ALA A 60 -9.64 2.23 -3.47
C ALA A 60 -11.12 1.85 -3.36
N ALA A 61 -11.46 0.58 -3.62
CA ALA A 61 -12.83 0.08 -3.48
C ALA A 61 -13.31 0.10 -2.03
N GLU A 62 -12.49 -0.36 -1.07
CA GLU A 62 -12.82 -0.29 0.36
C GLU A 62 -12.98 1.16 0.85
N MET A 63 -12.06 2.06 0.44
CA MET A 63 -12.12 3.48 0.78
C MET A 63 -13.37 4.19 0.23
N SER A 64 -13.95 3.68 -0.84
CA SER A 64 -15.16 4.22 -1.48
C SER A 64 -16.48 3.74 -0.85
N ARG A 65 -16.44 2.87 0.16
CA ARG A 65 -17.65 2.31 0.81
C ARG A 65 -18.30 3.24 1.83
N VAL A 66 -17.70 4.37 2.14
CA VAL A 66 -18.28 5.40 3.01
C VAL A 66 -19.23 6.30 2.23
N ASP A 67 -20.32 6.73 2.86
CA ASP A 67 -21.33 7.58 2.22
C ASP A 67 -20.77 8.93 1.74
N TYR A 68 -19.74 9.42 2.41
CA TYR A 68 -19.02 10.64 2.03
C TYR A 68 -17.53 10.34 1.94
N PRO A 69 -16.93 10.47 0.74
CA PRO A 69 -15.49 10.26 0.60
C PRO A 69 -14.73 11.34 1.39
N ASP A 70 -13.92 10.88 2.33
CA ASP A 70 -12.94 11.74 3.00
C ASP A 70 -11.71 11.98 2.09
N THR A 71 -10.79 12.82 2.53
CA THR A 71 -9.59 13.15 1.74
C THR A 71 -8.79 11.92 1.30
N PRO A 72 -8.46 10.94 2.18
CA PRO A 72 -7.79 9.72 1.73
C PRO A 72 -8.60 8.91 0.72
N GLY A 73 -9.91 8.77 0.92
CA GLY A 73 -10.80 8.02 0.03
C GLY A 73 -10.92 8.67 -1.35
N ALA A 74 -11.11 9.98 -1.39
CA ALA A 74 -11.17 10.73 -2.65
C ALA A 74 -9.83 10.66 -3.40
N TRP A 75 -8.70 10.74 -2.69
CA TRP A 75 -7.37 10.58 -3.26
C TRP A 75 -7.17 9.19 -3.85
N ALA A 76 -7.48 8.13 -3.10
CA ALA A 76 -7.34 6.76 -3.58
C ALA A 76 -8.18 6.49 -4.84
N ALA A 77 -9.44 6.95 -4.86
CA ALA A 77 -10.31 6.80 -6.02
C ALA A 77 -9.80 7.56 -7.25
N GLY A 78 -9.32 8.79 -7.06
CA GLY A 78 -8.82 9.65 -8.13
C GLY A 78 -7.46 9.22 -8.70
N CYS A 79 -6.61 8.64 -7.87
CA CYS A 79 -5.22 8.32 -8.22
C CYS A 79 -4.99 6.85 -8.63
N LYS A 80 -6.01 5.97 -8.55
CA LYS A 80 -5.86 4.54 -8.85
C LYS A 80 -5.27 4.24 -10.23
N GLY A 81 -5.52 5.09 -11.22
CA GLY A 81 -4.95 4.96 -12.56
C GLY A 81 -3.47 5.37 -12.68
N LEU A 82 -2.87 5.93 -11.63
CA LEU A 82 -1.47 6.32 -11.60
C LEU A 82 -0.55 5.21 -11.06
N VAL A 83 -1.10 4.16 -10.47
CA VAL A 83 -0.34 3.00 -9.97
C VAL A 83 0.35 2.31 -11.14
N ARG A 84 1.68 2.19 -11.08
CA ARG A 84 2.50 1.66 -12.17
C ARG A 84 2.61 0.14 -12.20
N TYR A 85 2.20 -0.52 -11.12
CA TYR A 85 2.27 -1.97 -11.01
C TYR A 85 0.92 -2.59 -11.39
N PRO A 86 0.94 -3.75 -12.09
CA PRO A 86 -0.30 -4.46 -12.41
C PRO A 86 -0.99 -4.98 -11.14
N ALA A 87 -2.25 -5.35 -11.28
CA ALA A 87 -2.93 -6.11 -10.21
C ALA A 87 -2.17 -7.41 -9.95
N PRO A 88 -2.09 -7.87 -8.69
CA PRO A 88 -1.44 -9.14 -8.38
C PRO A 88 -2.14 -10.31 -9.07
N HIS A 89 -1.36 -11.29 -9.52
CA HIS A 89 -1.86 -12.50 -10.14
C HIS A 89 -2.47 -13.45 -9.10
N ASP A 90 -3.35 -14.32 -9.54
CA ASP A 90 -4.03 -15.29 -8.67
C ASP A 90 -3.04 -16.22 -7.95
N GLU A 91 -1.93 -16.56 -8.58
CA GLU A 91 -0.86 -17.37 -7.98
C GLU A 91 -0.21 -16.66 -6.78
N ALA A 92 0.05 -15.36 -6.87
CA ALA A 92 0.61 -14.60 -5.76
C ALA A 92 -0.40 -14.46 -4.60
N ILE A 93 -1.68 -14.27 -4.94
CA ILE A 93 -2.75 -14.24 -3.94
C ILE A 93 -2.86 -15.58 -3.23
N ALA A 94 -2.78 -16.69 -3.98
CA ALA A 94 -2.81 -18.05 -3.42
C ALA A 94 -1.60 -18.31 -2.49
N GLU A 95 -0.41 -17.87 -2.88
CA GLU A 95 0.81 -17.99 -2.06
C GLU A 95 0.64 -17.24 -0.73
N VAL A 96 0.15 -16.00 -0.79
CA VAL A 96 -0.10 -15.17 0.40
C VAL A 96 -1.15 -15.80 1.31
N LEU A 97 -2.26 -16.28 0.76
CA LEU A 97 -3.30 -16.97 1.54
C LEU A 97 -2.84 -18.32 2.09
N GLY A 98 -1.88 -18.98 1.44
CA GLY A 98 -1.21 -20.16 1.97
C GLY A 98 -0.27 -19.84 3.13
N ALA A 99 0.35 -18.66 3.13
CA ALA A 99 1.24 -18.22 4.19
C ALA A 99 0.51 -17.71 5.44
N ALA A 100 -0.65 -17.06 5.28
CA ALA A 100 -1.41 -16.48 6.39
C ALA A 100 -2.91 -16.41 6.11
N GLN A 101 -3.71 -16.57 7.17
CA GLN A 101 -5.17 -16.44 7.11
C GLN A 101 -5.57 -14.96 7.10
N LEU A 102 -5.49 -14.30 5.96
CA LEU A 102 -5.81 -12.87 5.81
C LEU A 102 -7.29 -12.59 5.55
N MET A 103 -8.10 -13.60 5.29
CA MET A 103 -9.55 -13.47 5.12
C MET A 103 -10.27 -14.08 6.30
N ASP A 104 -11.32 -13.41 6.77
CA ASP A 104 -12.22 -13.99 7.78
C ASP A 104 -13.13 -15.02 7.14
N PRO A 105 -13.00 -16.34 7.46
CA PRO A 105 -13.82 -17.39 6.84
C PRO A 105 -15.31 -17.30 7.20
N GLN A 106 -15.64 -16.53 8.26
CA GLN A 106 -17.01 -16.28 8.69
C GLN A 106 -17.49 -14.86 8.34
N GLY A 107 -16.65 -14.08 7.64
CA GLY A 107 -16.98 -12.74 7.22
C GLY A 107 -18.06 -12.76 6.13
N GLU A 108 -19.28 -12.38 6.48
CA GLU A 108 -20.34 -12.09 5.52
C GLU A 108 -20.10 -10.71 4.91
N HIS A 109 -19.12 -10.62 4.01
CA HIS A 109 -18.83 -9.39 3.30
C HIS A 109 -19.37 -9.45 1.88
N ASP A 110 -20.04 -8.40 1.47
CA ASP A 110 -20.47 -8.17 0.09
C ASP A 110 -19.36 -7.54 -0.76
N TYR A 111 -18.12 -7.55 -0.26
CA TYR A 111 -16.96 -6.97 -0.91
C TYR A 111 -15.71 -7.86 -0.78
N VAL A 112 -14.74 -7.59 -1.63
CA VAL A 112 -13.44 -8.26 -1.60
C VAL A 112 -12.51 -7.52 -0.65
N GLU A 113 -12.06 -8.19 0.42
CA GLU A 113 -11.08 -7.64 1.37
C GLU A 113 -9.76 -7.29 0.66
N ALA A 114 -9.18 -6.12 0.98
CA ALA A 114 -7.95 -5.66 0.33
C ALA A 114 -6.69 -6.35 0.86
N ASP A 115 -6.69 -6.82 2.11
CA ASP A 115 -5.50 -7.34 2.79
C ASP A 115 -4.69 -8.36 1.96
N PRO A 116 -5.29 -9.43 1.38
CA PRO A 116 -4.53 -10.38 0.57
C PRO A 116 -3.90 -9.73 -0.68
N TYR A 117 -4.60 -8.78 -1.28
CA TYR A 117 -4.13 -8.11 -2.49
C TYR A 117 -3.00 -7.12 -2.22
N VAL A 118 -3.00 -6.46 -1.05
CA VAL A 118 -1.92 -5.58 -0.59
C VAL A 118 -0.63 -6.39 -0.44
N VAL A 119 -0.70 -7.50 0.29
CA VAL A 119 0.46 -8.36 0.53
C VAL A 119 0.92 -9.04 -0.77
N ALA A 120 -0.01 -9.52 -1.61
CA ALA A 120 0.31 -10.14 -2.89
C ALA A 120 0.97 -9.16 -3.87
N MET A 121 0.53 -7.91 -3.92
CA MET A 121 1.18 -6.87 -4.74
C MET A 121 2.62 -6.65 -4.28
N ALA A 122 2.86 -6.51 -2.98
CA ALA A 122 4.19 -6.37 -2.43
C ALA A 122 5.06 -7.60 -2.71
N TYR A 123 4.52 -8.79 -2.55
CA TYR A 123 5.20 -10.06 -2.84
C TYR A 123 5.65 -10.14 -4.30
N GLU A 124 4.75 -9.89 -5.27
CA GLU A 124 5.11 -9.89 -6.68
C GLU A 124 6.13 -8.83 -7.08
N ILE A 125 6.05 -7.64 -6.47
CA ILE A 125 7.04 -6.58 -6.72
C ILE A 125 8.41 -7.05 -6.23
N SER A 126 8.49 -7.66 -5.03
CA SER A 126 9.75 -8.15 -4.47
C SER A 126 10.35 -9.29 -5.30
N GLU A 127 9.53 -10.22 -5.80
CA GLU A 127 9.98 -11.31 -6.67
C GLU A 127 10.47 -10.80 -8.04
N ARG A 128 9.76 -9.84 -8.60
CA ARG A 128 10.11 -9.27 -9.92
C ARG A 128 11.33 -8.37 -9.87
N TYR A 129 11.55 -7.68 -8.76
CA TYR A 129 12.62 -6.70 -8.58
C TYR A 129 13.38 -6.96 -7.28
N PRO A 130 14.25 -7.99 -7.25
CA PRO A 130 14.93 -8.43 -6.01
C PRO A 130 15.86 -7.39 -5.40
N ASP A 131 16.32 -6.42 -6.19
CA ASP A 131 17.14 -5.30 -5.69
C ASP A 131 16.32 -4.14 -5.14
N CYS A 132 14.98 -4.21 -5.25
CA CYS A 132 14.07 -3.21 -4.73
C CYS A 132 13.67 -3.54 -3.30
N ARG A 133 13.79 -2.58 -2.39
CA ARG A 133 13.24 -2.69 -1.05
C ARG A 133 11.73 -2.47 -1.09
N VAL A 134 10.95 -3.50 -0.82
CA VAL A 134 9.48 -3.43 -0.84
C VAL A 134 8.96 -3.43 0.59
N ILE A 135 8.07 -2.48 0.89
CA ILE A 135 7.53 -2.25 2.23
C ILE A 135 6.02 -2.19 2.14
N VAL A 136 5.33 -3.01 2.91
CA VAL A 136 3.89 -2.87 3.14
C VAL A 136 3.68 -1.83 4.24
N VAL A 137 2.79 -0.88 4.00
CA VAL A 137 2.40 0.12 5.01
C VAL A 137 1.02 -0.24 5.53
N SER A 138 0.96 -0.70 6.76
CA SER A 138 -0.28 -1.13 7.42
C SER A 138 -0.22 -0.88 8.93
N ASP A 139 -1.36 -0.62 9.54
CA ASP A 139 -1.49 -0.56 11.00
C ASP A 139 -2.09 -1.86 11.58
N ASP A 140 -2.29 -2.90 10.75
CA ASP A 140 -2.78 -4.21 11.17
C ASP A 140 -1.62 -5.10 11.66
N PHE A 141 -1.31 -4.97 12.95
CA PHE A 141 -0.21 -5.68 13.64
C PHE A 141 -0.69 -6.71 14.67
N LYS A 142 -1.99 -6.94 14.75
CA LYS A 142 -2.55 -7.83 15.76
C LYS A 142 -3.42 -8.90 15.14
N ASP A 143 -3.02 -10.16 15.34
CA ASP A 143 -3.83 -11.30 14.96
C ASP A 143 -5.15 -11.34 15.73
N ARG A 144 -6.22 -11.69 15.05
CA ARG A 144 -7.59 -11.79 15.59
C ARG A 144 -8.10 -13.22 15.45
N MET A 145 -7.25 -14.17 15.85
CA MET A 145 -7.61 -15.59 15.77
C MET A 145 -8.85 -15.95 16.61
N PRO A 146 -9.70 -16.89 16.15
CA PRO A 146 -9.56 -17.71 14.94
C PRO A 146 -10.05 -17.06 13.64
N ARG A 147 -10.39 -15.77 13.65
CA ARG A 147 -10.99 -15.07 12.51
C ARG A 147 -10.00 -14.78 11.39
N LYS A 148 -8.92 -14.05 11.70
CA LYS A 148 -7.84 -13.80 10.75
C LYS A 148 -6.53 -13.40 11.43
N GLU A 149 -5.44 -13.61 10.72
CA GLU A 149 -4.11 -13.10 11.06
C GLU A 149 -3.92 -11.67 10.52
N SER A 150 -2.96 -10.96 11.07
CA SER A 150 -2.66 -9.58 10.66
C SER A 150 -1.83 -9.55 9.38
N ILE A 151 -1.88 -8.40 8.69
CA ILE A 151 -0.98 -8.12 7.56
C ILE A 151 0.49 -8.23 7.99
N HIS A 152 0.83 -7.76 9.20
CA HIS A 152 2.19 -7.87 9.73
C HIS A 152 2.65 -9.33 9.81
N THR A 153 1.83 -10.24 10.35
CA THR A 153 2.15 -11.67 10.41
C THR A 153 2.39 -12.28 9.03
N ALA A 154 1.55 -11.91 8.04
CA ALA A 154 1.75 -12.36 6.67
C ALA A 154 3.07 -11.86 6.08
N CYS A 155 3.40 -10.58 6.29
CA CYS A 155 4.64 -9.98 5.83
C CYS A 155 5.87 -10.66 6.46
N GLU A 156 5.85 -10.92 7.78
CA GLU A 156 6.94 -11.64 8.45
C GLU A 156 7.21 -13.02 7.83
N ARG A 157 6.16 -13.78 7.56
CA ARG A 157 6.28 -15.13 6.97
C ARG A 157 6.81 -15.11 5.54
N LEU A 158 6.52 -14.07 4.80
CA LEU A 158 6.95 -13.90 3.40
C LEU A 158 8.27 -13.10 3.27
N GLY A 159 8.86 -12.67 4.39
CA GLY A 159 10.10 -11.88 4.39
C GLY A 159 9.93 -10.48 3.82
N ILE A 160 8.72 -9.92 3.89
CA ILE A 160 8.39 -8.57 3.43
C ILE A 160 8.45 -7.60 4.61
N GLU A 161 9.07 -6.46 4.44
CA GLU A 161 9.12 -5.42 5.46
C GLU A 161 7.73 -4.78 5.63
N CYS A 162 7.34 -4.47 6.87
CA CYS A 162 6.07 -3.84 7.19
C CYS A 162 6.26 -2.63 8.11
N TRP A 163 5.78 -1.48 7.67
CA TRP A 163 5.79 -0.23 8.44
C TRP A 163 4.38 0.14 8.92
N ARG A 164 4.32 0.81 10.04
CA ARG A 164 3.09 1.52 10.45
C ARG A 164 2.91 2.81 9.65
N SER A 165 1.69 3.30 9.61
CA SER A 165 1.38 4.59 8.97
C SER A 165 2.23 5.74 9.52
N GLY A 166 2.56 5.74 10.81
CA GLY A 166 3.46 6.70 11.44
C GLY A 166 4.87 6.69 10.86
N GLU A 167 5.45 5.51 10.69
CA GLU A 167 6.79 5.33 10.10
C GLU A 167 6.83 5.81 8.65
N PHE A 168 5.77 5.51 7.89
CA PHE A 168 5.63 6.00 6.51
C PHE A 168 5.53 7.52 6.45
N VAL A 169 4.71 8.14 7.29
CA VAL A 169 4.57 9.61 7.34
C VAL A 169 5.89 10.30 7.71
N GLU A 170 6.63 9.76 8.67
CA GLU A 170 7.96 10.30 9.04
C GLU A 170 8.97 10.15 7.89
N HIS A 171 8.96 9.01 7.21
CA HIS A 171 9.79 8.80 6.02
C HIS A 171 9.45 9.82 4.91
N MET A 172 8.16 10.04 4.65
CA MET A 172 7.70 11.02 3.67
C MET A 172 8.14 12.44 4.03
N LYS A 173 7.98 12.85 5.30
CA LYS A 173 8.39 14.17 5.79
C LYS A 173 9.90 14.39 5.62
N ALA A 174 10.70 13.37 5.93
CA ALA A 174 12.15 13.43 5.75
C ALA A 174 12.55 13.59 4.27
N THR A 175 11.87 12.86 3.37
CA THR A 175 12.10 12.98 1.92
C THR A 175 11.73 14.36 1.39
N MET A 176 10.55 14.87 1.78
CA MET A 176 10.08 16.21 1.37
C MET A 176 10.94 17.36 1.91
N ALA A 177 11.64 17.18 3.04
CA ALA A 177 12.51 18.19 3.63
C ALA A 177 13.93 18.20 3.03
N GLY A 178 14.32 17.14 2.32
CA GLY A 178 15.63 16.99 1.69
C GLY A 178 15.71 17.50 0.25
N ASP A 179 14.58 17.83 -0.34
CA ASP A 179 14.45 18.46 -1.66
C ASP A 179 14.36 19.99 -1.53
#